data_fe44e67603101aca18a1ba82dc690f4a
#
_entry.id   fe44e67603101aca18a1ba82dc690f4a
#
_cell.length_a   1.000
_cell.length_b   1.000
_cell.length_c   1.000
_cell.angle_alpha   90.00
_cell.angle_beta   90.00
_cell.angle_gamma   90.00
#
_symmetry.space_group_name_H-M   'P 1'
#
loop_
_entity.id
_entity.type
_entity.pdbx_description
1 polymer ?
#
loop_
_entity_poly.entity_id
_entity_poly.type
_entity_poly.pdbx_seq_one_letter_code
_entity_poly.pdbx_strand_id
1 'polypeptide(L)'
;RDPLWSRGLGDVYKRQENMESLQFSVALSTVWKFISRTNKYIDETQPWVLAKDEEQRDMLGNVMAHLVENIRFAAILLQPFLTHAPREIFKQLNINDPKLSQLESLDHYGALTEPITVIEKPTPIFPRLDTKAEIAYIKASMQSPKSEDKEEVVSKEQIDIKDLSLIHI
;
A
#
# COMPACT_ATOMS: atom_id res chain seq x y z
N ARG A 1 -16.44 -11.99 21.07
CA ARG A 1 -15.63 -11.90 19.80
C ARG A 1 -14.69 -10.73 19.96
N ASP A 2 -13.40 -10.94 19.70
CA ASP A 2 -12.43 -9.86 19.74
C ASP A 2 -12.80 -8.80 18.69
N PRO A 3 -12.84 -7.52 19.06
CA PRO A 3 -13.19 -6.46 18.13
C PRO A 3 -12.18 -6.38 16.97
N LEU A 4 -12.63 -5.93 15.81
CA LEU A 4 -11.85 -5.90 14.58
C LEU A 4 -10.54 -5.09 14.72
N TRP A 5 -10.58 -4.02 15.50
CA TRP A 5 -9.43 -3.16 15.79
C TRP A 5 -8.32 -3.89 16.57
N SER A 6 -8.69 -4.73 17.55
CA SER A 6 -7.73 -5.51 18.36
C SER A 6 -6.94 -6.49 17.48
N ARG A 7 -7.60 -7.09 16.50
CA ARG A 7 -6.96 -7.99 15.53
C ARG A 7 -6.09 -7.23 14.53
N GLY A 8 -6.51 -6.03 14.13
CA GLY A 8 -5.74 -5.15 13.25
C GLY A 8 -4.38 -4.80 13.85
N LEU A 9 -4.34 -4.38 15.11
CA LEU A 9 -3.09 -4.12 15.84
C LEU A 9 -2.20 -5.38 15.92
N GLY A 10 -2.78 -6.56 16.20
CA GLY A 10 -2.03 -7.81 16.21
C GLY A 10 -1.37 -8.14 14.87
N ASP A 11 -2.00 -7.79 13.75
CA ASP A 11 -1.42 -7.98 12.42
C ASP A 11 -0.32 -6.96 12.12
N VAL A 12 -0.42 -5.74 12.63
CA VAL A 12 0.66 -4.73 12.54
C VAL A 12 1.94 -5.25 13.19
N TYR A 13 1.85 -5.76 14.44
CA TYR A 13 3.00 -6.30 15.15
C TYR A 13 3.61 -7.52 14.43
N LYS A 14 2.80 -8.48 14.00
CA LYS A 14 3.26 -9.64 13.23
C LYS A 14 3.95 -9.25 11.92
N ARG A 15 3.40 -8.27 11.23
CA ARG A 15 4.01 -7.76 10.01
C ARG A 15 5.37 -7.14 10.32
N GLN A 16 5.49 -6.36 11.39
CA GLN A 16 6.72 -5.69 11.78
C GLN A 16 7.81 -6.69 12.16
N GLU A 17 7.50 -7.69 12.98
CA GLU A 17 8.40 -8.80 13.31
C GLU A 17 8.91 -9.53 12.06
N ASN A 18 8.02 -9.81 11.10
CA ASN A 18 8.41 -10.44 9.84
C ASN A 18 9.29 -9.52 8.96
N MET A 19 9.08 -8.20 9.00
CA MET A 19 9.94 -7.24 8.28
C MET A 19 11.34 -7.19 8.89
N GLU A 20 11.46 -7.16 10.21
CA GLU A 20 12.72 -7.17 10.94
C GLU A 20 13.52 -8.47 10.69
N SER A 21 12.79 -9.60 10.56
CA SER A 21 13.36 -10.90 10.22
C SER A 21 13.64 -11.08 8.71
N LEU A 22 13.45 -10.03 7.88
CA LEU A 22 13.59 -10.06 6.43
C LEU A 22 12.65 -11.06 5.72
N GLN A 23 11.56 -11.47 6.38
CA GLN A 23 10.55 -12.38 5.82
C GLN A 23 9.46 -11.59 5.06
N PHE A 24 9.84 -10.88 4.01
CA PHE A 24 8.97 -9.94 3.29
C PHE A 24 7.72 -10.59 2.69
N SER A 25 7.81 -11.81 2.19
CA SER A 25 6.66 -12.55 1.65
C SER A 25 5.64 -12.91 2.74
N VAL A 26 6.11 -13.25 3.95
CA VAL A 26 5.24 -13.55 5.09
C VAL A 26 4.61 -12.26 5.62
N ALA A 27 5.38 -11.17 5.72
CA ALA A 27 4.88 -9.85 6.07
C ALA A 27 3.76 -9.41 5.13
N LEU A 28 3.97 -9.51 3.82
CA LEU A 28 2.96 -9.17 2.81
C LEU A 28 1.72 -10.08 2.91
N SER A 29 1.90 -11.38 3.15
CA SER A 29 0.78 -12.31 3.37
C SER A 29 -0.07 -11.93 4.58
N THR A 30 0.56 -11.38 5.63
CA THR A 30 -0.15 -10.87 6.82
C THR A 30 -1.02 -9.66 6.46
N VAL A 31 -0.50 -8.74 5.64
CA VAL A 31 -1.27 -7.58 5.15
C VAL A 31 -2.46 -8.05 4.29
N TRP A 32 -2.27 -9.03 3.40
CA TRP A 32 -3.37 -9.59 2.60
C TRP A 32 -4.45 -10.26 3.44
N LYS A 33 -4.09 -10.94 4.53
CA LYS A 33 -5.07 -11.49 5.49
C LYS A 33 -5.87 -10.38 6.18
N PHE A 34 -5.22 -9.28 6.53
CA PHE A 34 -5.90 -8.11 7.08
C PHE A 34 -6.91 -7.51 6.09
N ILE A 35 -6.51 -7.29 4.83
CA ILE A 35 -7.38 -6.80 3.76
C ILE A 35 -8.56 -7.75 3.53
N SER A 36 -8.32 -9.06 3.48
CA SER A 36 -9.38 -10.06 3.30
C SER A 36 -10.41 -10.03 4.43
N ARG A 37 -9.97 -9.78 5.67
CA ARG A 37 -10.89 -9.62 6.80
C ARG A 37 -11.69 -8.32 6.72
N THR A 38 -11.09 -7.25 6.24
CA THR A 38 -11.79 -5.99 6.00
C THR A 38 -12.87 -6.17 4.94
N ASN A 39 -12.59 -6.88 3.85
CA ASN A 39 -13.59 -7.23 2.85
C ASN A 39 -14.73 -8.07 3.44
N LYS A 40 -14.39 -9.08 4.24
CA LYS A 40 -15.41 -9.89 4.93
C LYS A 40 -16.29 -9.05 5.86
N TYR A 41 -15.70 -8.05 6.53
CA TYR A 41 -16.46 -7.13 7.38
C TYR A 41 -17.48 -6.30 6.58
N ILE A 42 -17.14 -5.90 5.35
CA ILE A 42 -18.10 -5.24 4.44
C ILE A 42 -19.28 -6.16 4.13
N ASP A 43 -19.00 -7.44 3.82
CA ASP A 43 -20.05 -8.42 3.52
C ASP A 43 -20.94 -8.70 4.74
N GLU A 44 -20.37 -8.73 5.93
CA GLU A 44 -21.11 -8.99 7.18
C GLU A 44 -21.95 -7.79 7.64
N THR A 45 -21.46 -6.56 7.45
CA THR A 45 -22.14 -5.34 7.91
C THR A 45 -23.09 -4.73 6.87
N GLN A 46 -22.90 -5.07 5.60
CA GLN A 46 -23.74 -4.63 4.48
C GLN A 46 -24.09 -3.12 4.52
N PRO A 47 -23.11 -2.22 4.45
CA PRO A 47 -23.34 -0.78 4.63
C PRO A 47 -24.37 -0.20 3.65
N TRP A 48 -24.55 -0.80 2.48
CA TRP A 48 -25.59 -0.42 1.51
C TRP A 48 -27.01 -0.74 1.98
N VAL A 49 -27.18 -1.67 2.93
CA VAL A 49 -28.47 -1.95 3.58
C VAL A 49 -28.71 -0.92 4.67
N LEU A 50 -27.70 -0.66 5.52
CA LEU A 50 -27.77 0.36 6.57
C LEU A 50 -28.07 1.76 6.00
N ALA A 51 -27.55 2.07 4.81
CA ALA A 51 -27.76 3.35 4.15
C ALA A 51 -29.22 3.60 3.71
N LYS A 52 -30.09 2.58 3.69
CA LYS A 52 -31.51 2.71 3.32
C LYS A 52 -32.42 3.08 4.49
N ASP A 53 -31.90 2.99 5.71
CA ASP A 53 -32.64 3.18 6.94
C ASP A 53 -32.04 4.36 7.72
N GLU A 54 -32.82 5.42 7.84
CA GLU A 54 -32.40 6.63 8.59
C GLU A 54 -32.12 6.35 10.08
N GLU A 55 -32.80 5.37 10.68
CA GLU A 55 -32.59 5.01 12.09
C GLU A 55 -31.24 4.33 12.31
N GLN A 56 -30.63 3.77 11.26
CA GLN A 56 -29.33 3.09 11.31
C GLN A 56 -28.16 3.97 10.85
N ARG A 57 -28.40 5.28 10.71
CA ARG A 57 -27.38 6.21 10.21
C ARG A 57 -26.14 6.28 11.09
N ASP A 58 -26.29 6.24 12.40
CA ASP A 58 -25.17 6.23 13.35
C ASP A 58 -24.35 4.93 13.24
N MET A 59 -25.05 3.81 13.06
CA MET A 59 -24.40 2.52 12.84
C MET A 59 -23.62 2.50 11.51
N LEU A 60 -24.21 3.05 10.45
CA LEU A 60 -23.53 3.23 9.18
C LEU A 60 -22.27 4.09 9.34
N GLY A 61 -22.37 5.21 10.04
CA GLY A 61 -21.22 6.08 10.33
C GLY A 61 -20.08 5.33 11.00
N ASN A 62 -20.37 4.54 12.04
CA ASN A 62 -19.40 3.73 12.73
C ASN A 62 -18.75 2.66 11.81
N VAL A 63 -19.56 1.98 11.00
CA VAL A 63 -19.06 0.99 10.03
C VAL A 63 -18.12 1.65 9.01
N MET A 64 -18.53 2.80 8.46
CA MET A 64 -17.71 3.53 7.50
C MET A 64 -16.40 4.04 8.12
N ALA A 65 -16.43 4.56 9.34
CA ALA A 65 -15.24 4.99 10.07
C ALA A 65 -14.25 3.83 10.25
N HIS A 66 -14.72 2.65 10.65
CA HIS A 66 -13.88 1.46 10.76
C HIS A 66 -13.29 1.02 9.41
N LEU A 67 -14.07 1.08 8.33
CA LEU A 67 -13.59 0.72 7.00
C LEU A 67 -12.51 1.68 6.51
N VAL A 68 -12.70 2.99 6.68
CA VAL A 68 -11.71 3.99 6.29
C VAL A 68 -10.42 3.83 7.08
N GLU A 69 -10.52 3.58 8.39
CA GLU A 69 -9.35 3.35 9.24
C GLU A 69 -8.60 2.07 8.82
N ASN A 70 -9.31 0.99 8.50
CA ASN A 70 -8.69 -0.23 7.99
C ASN A 70 -7.99 0.00 6.64
N ILE A 71 -8.57 0.80 5.75
CA ILE A 71 -7.94 1.15 4.47
C ILE A 71 -6.66 1.97 4.71
N ARG A 72 -6.69 2.92 5.67
CA ARG A 72 -5.52 3.68 6.08
C ARG A 72 -4.41 2.76 6.58
N PHE A 73 -4.72 1.84 7.49
CA PHE A 73 -3.78 0.83 7.99
C PHE A 73 -3.18 0.00 6.85
N ALA A 74 -4.02 -0.53 5.95
CA ALA A 74 -3.55 -1.29 4.80
C ALA A 74 -2.60 -0.47 3.92
N ALA A 75 -2.94 0.80 3.66
CA ALA A 75 -2.11 1.68 2.86
C ALA A 75 -0.73 1.91 3.50
N ILE A 76 -0.66 2.18 4.81
CA ILE A 76 0.61 2.35 5.52
C ILE A 76 1.46 1.07 5.46
N LEU A 77 0.84 -0.08 5.75
CA LEU A 77 1.54 -1.37 5.77
C LEU A 77 2.05 -1.79 4.39
N LEU A 78 1.43 -1.31 3.31
CA LEU A 78 1.81 -1.59 1.92
C LEU A 78 2.88 -0.63 1.37
N GLN A 79 3.18 0.49 2.02
CA GLN A 79 4.17 1.47 1.51
C GLN A 79 5.52 0.87 1.12
N PRO A 80 6.11 -0.08 1.88
CA PRO A 80 7.38 -0.68 1.51
C PRO A 80 7.32 -1.57 0.26
N PHE A 81 6.13 -2.02 -0.13
CA PHE A 81 5.93 -2.95 -1.24
C PHE A 81 5.37 -2.27 -2.49
N LEU A 82 4.56 -1.23 -2.32
CA LEU A 82 3.86 -0.53 -3.39
C LEU A 82 4.15 0.97 -3.33
N THR A 83 4.75 1.50 -4.39
CA THR A 83 5.18 2.91 -4.43
C THR A 83 4.06 3.89 -4.75
N HIS A 84 3.06 3.48 -5.53
CA HIS A 84 2.00 4.36 -6.02
C HIS A 84 0.66 4.17 -5.29
N ALA A 85 0.23 2.92 -5.10
CA ALA A 85 -1.09 2.62 -4.56
C ALA A 85 -1.37 3.25 -3.19
N PRO A 86 -0.45 3.22 -2.19
CA PRO A 86 -0.69 3.86 -0.91
C PRO A 86 -0.91 5.38 -1.02
N ARG A 87 -0.14 6.05 -1.87
CA ARG A 87 -0.27 7.50 -2.09
C ARG A 87 -1.64 7.86 -2.69
N GLU A 88 -2.09 7.09 -3.68
CA GLU A 88 -3.41 7.28 -4.27
C GLU A 88 -4.53 6.97 -3.28
N ILE A 89 -4.36 5.98 -2.39
CA ILE A 89 -5.32 5.71 -1.30
C ILE A 89 -5.45 6.94 -0.39
N PHE A 90 -4.34 7.49 0.14
CA PHE A 90 -4.37 8.66 1.00
C PHE A 90 -5.01 9.86 0.31
N LYS A 91 -4.66 10.11 -0.95
CA LYS A 91 -5.23 11.18 -1.75
C LYS A 91 -6.74 11.02 -1.92
N GLN A 92 -7.23 9.81 -2.23
CA GLN A 92 -8.66 9.55 -2.41
C GLN A 92 -9.44 9.62 -1.10
N LEU A 93 -8.82 9.27 0.02
CA LEU A 93 -9.38 9.45 1.36
C LEU A 93 -9.24 10.88 1.88
N ASN A 94 -8.60 11.78 1.12
CA ASN A 94 -8.32 13.16 1.53
C ASN A 94 -7.54 13.26 2.85
N ILE A 95 -6.66 12.30 3.11
CA ILE A 95 -5.77 12.28 4.28
C ILE A 95 -4.50 13.05 3.92
N ASN A 96 -4.43 14.31 4.34
CA ASN A 96 -3.35 15.22 4.00
C ASN A 96 -2.32 15.39 5.13
N ASP A 97 -2.64 14.98 6.36
CA ASP A 97 -1.69 15.03 7.48
C ASP A 97 -0.62 13.94 7.33
N PRO A 98 0.66 14.32 7.15
CA PRO A 98 1.76 13.36 7.03
C PRO A 98 1.86 12.40 8.22
N LYS A 99 1.46 12.84 9.42
CA LYS A 99 1.51 12.00 10.62
C LYS A 99 0.58 10.78 10.51
N LEU A 100 -0.58 10.95 9.86
CA LEU A 100 -1.56 9.88 9.67
C LEU A 100 -1.16 8.84 8.63
N SER A 101 -0.10 9.11 7.85
CA SER A 101 0.45 8.18 6.85
C SER A 101 1.74 7.48 7.30
N GLN A 102 2.22 7.76 8.51
CA GLN A 102 3.44 7.17 9.07
C GLN A 102 3.14 5.89 9.86
N LEU A 103 4.15 5.02 9.98
CA LEU A 103 4.03 3.73 10.65
C LEU A 103 3.66 3.89 12.13
N GLU A 104 4.20 4.91 12.80
CA GLU A 104 3.95 5.23 14.20
C GLU A 104 2.47 5.53 14.49
N SER A 105 1.73 5.98 13.48
CA SER A 105 0.29 6.23 13.63
C SER A 105 -0.55 4.96 13.74
N LEU A 106 0.04 3.79 13.51
CA LEU A 106 -0.62 2.50 13.66
C LEU A 106 -0.68 2.00 15.12
N ASP A 107 0.04 2.63 16.04
CA ASP A 107 0.01 2.29 17.47
C ASP A 107 -1.37 2.55 18.09
N HIS A 108 -2.13 3.45 17.47
CA HIS A 108 -3.48 3.81 17.93
C HIS A 108 -4.51 3.64 16.81
N TYR A 109 -5.49 2.77 17.07
CA TYR A 109 -6.65 2.64 16.20
C TYR A 109 -7.64 3.78 16.47
N GLY A 110 -8.23 4.36 15.42
CA GLY A 110 -9.12 5.51 15.55
C GLY A 110 -8.38 6.85 15.57
N ALA A 111 -7.23 6.92 14.91
CA ALA A 111 -6.47 8.16 14.76
C ALA A 111 -7.20 9.23 13.91
N LEU A 112 -8.21 8.81 13.13
CA LEU A 112 -9.05 9.68 12.33
C LEU A 112 -10.18 10.26 13.22
N THR A 113 -9.91 11.36 13.90
CA THR A 113 -10.86 12.02 14.82
C THR A 113 -11.78 13.01 14.13
N GLU A 114 -11.39 13.51 12.95
CA GLU A 114 -12.17 14.45 12.15
C GLU A 114 -13.02 13.73 11.09
N PRO A 115 -14.18 14.28 10.72
CA PRO A 115 -14.97 13.74 9.63
C PRO A 115 -14.17 13.73 8.33
N ILE A 116 -14.03 12.57 7.72
CA ILE A 116 -13.32 12.41 6.46
C ILE A 116 -14.28 12.60 5.30
N THR A 117 -13.93 13.50 4.40
CA THR A 117 -14.62 13.67 3.12
C THR A 117 -13.76 13.07 2.02
N VAL A 118 -14.19 11.93 1.49
CA VAL A 118 -13.54 11.31 0.32
C VAL A 118 -13.72 12.17 -0.93
N ILE A 119 -12.81 12.00 -1.91
CA ILE A 119 -12.91 12.75 -3.17
C ILE A 119 -14.19 12.38 -3.92
N GLU A 120 -14.81 13.35 -4.61
CA GLU A 120 -16.06 13.15 -5.35
C GLU A 120 -15.94 12.16 -6.52
N LYS A 121 -14.80 12.14 -7.19
CA LYS A 121 -14.54 11.29 -8.35
C LYS A 121 -13.36 10.37 -8.11
N PRO A 122 -13.56 9.21 -7.45
CA PRO A 122 -12.50 8.24 -7.23
C PRO A 122 -12.07 7.62 -8.56
N THR A 123 -10.77 7.38 -8.69
CA THR A 123 -10.19 6.66 -9.82
C THR A 123 -9.75 5.27 -9.39
N PRO A 124 -9.96 4.24 -10.22
CA PRO A 124 -9.46 2.91 -9.91
C PRO A 124 -7.93 2.92 -9.72
N ILE A 125 -7.46 2.44 -8.57
CA ILE A 125 -6.02 2.36 -8.27
C ILE A 125 -5.35 1.28 -9.14
N PHE A 126 -6.09 0.21 -9.42
CA PHE A 126 -5.67 -0.88 -10.29
C PHE A 126 -6.67 -1.01 -11.45
N PRO A 127 -6.57 -0.18 -12.50
CA PRO A 127 -7.46 -0.28 -13.63
C PRO A 127 -7.21 -1.58 -14.40
N ARG A 128 -8.25 -2.12 -15.03
CA ARG A 128 -8.07 -3.22 -15.99
C ARG A 128 -7.35 -2.69 -17.21
N LEU A 129 -6.25 -3.33 -17.56
CA LEU A 129 -5.47 -2.98 -18.75
C LEU A 129 -6.10 -3.62 -19.99
N ASP A 130 -6.15 -2.86 -21.09
CA ASP A 130 -6.42 -3.43 -22.40
C ASP A 130 -5.15 -4.15 -22.90
N THR A 131 -5.19 -5.48 -22.87
CA THR A 131 -4.06 -6.33 -23.25
C THR A 131 -3.52 -6.02 -24.65
N LYS A 132 -4.41 -5.67 -25.62
CA LYS A 132 -3.98 -5.36 -26.99
C LYS A 132 -3.24 -4.03 -27.06
N ALA A 133 -3.75 -3.01 -26.38
CA ALA A 133 -3.12 -1.70 -26.32
C ALA A 133 -1.76 -1.76 -25.60
N GLU A 134 -1.69 -2.48 -24.47
CA GLU A 134 -0.44 -2.64 -23.70
C GLU A 134 0.62 -3.41 -24.46
N ILE A 135 0.26 -4.50 -25.16
CA ILE A 135 1.21 -5.23 -26.00
C ILE A 135 1.72 -4.36 -27.15
N ALA A 136 0.86 -3.55 -27.76
CA ALA A 136 1.26 -2.63 -28.82
C ALA A 136 2.23 -1.57 -28.28
N TYR A 137 1.94 -1.00 -27.11
CA TYR A 137 2.82 -0.03 -26.43
C TYR A 137 4.19 -0.63 -26.11
N ILE A 138 4.23 -1.82 -25.50
CA ILE A 138 5.49 -2.51 -25.17
C ILE A 138 6.31 -2.77 -26.42
N LYS A 139 5.68 -3.28 -27.51
CA LYS A 139 6.36 -3.52 -28.79
C LYS A 139 6.92 -2.24 -29.39
N ALA A 140 6.16 -1.14 -29.35
CA ALA A 140 6.63 0.15 -29.83
C ALA A 140 7.81 0.68 -29.01
N SER A 141 7.74 0.57 -27.67
CA SER A 141 8.82 0.99 -26.78
C SER A 141 10.10 0.17 -26.95
N MET A 142 9.97 -1.12 -27.26
CA MET A 142 11.12 -1.99 -27.54
C MET A 142 11.75 -1.74 -28.91
N GLN A 143 10.98 -1.17 -29.86
CA GLN A 143 11.43 -0.86 -31.23
C GLN A 143 11.96 0.58 -31.35
N SER A 144 11.71 1.44 -30.37
CA SER A 144 12.34 2.77 -30.34
C SER A 144 13.84 2.58 -30.24
N PRO A 145 14.65 3.13 -31.16
CA PRO A 145 16.10 3.07 -31.06
C PRO A 145 16.43 3.71 -29.68
N LYS A 146 17.19 2.97 -28.87
CA LYS A 146 17.84 3.58 -27.71
C LYS A 146 18.48 4.85 -28.23
N SER A 147 18.04 6.02 -27.73
CA SER A 147 18.84 7.21 -27.87
C SER A 147 20.25 6.79 -27.48
N GLU A 148 21.18 6.93 -28.40
CA GLU A 148 22.59 6.79 -28.11
C GLU A 148 22.93 7.87 -27.08
N ASP A 149 22.62 7.61 -25.80
CA ASP A 149 23.45 8.11 -24.75
C ASP A 149 24.80 7.48 -25.02
N LYS A 150 25.66 8.26 -25.63
CA LYS A 150 27.09 8.01 -25.63
C LYS A 150 27.48 7.94 -24.17
N GLU A 151 27.33 6.75 -23.57
CA GLU A 151 28.20 6.38 -22.46
C GLU A 151 29.59 6.51 -23.05
N GLU A 152 30.27 7.61 -22.70
CA GLU A 152 31.70 7.66 -22.73
C GLU A 152 32.14 6.38 -22.02
N VAL A 153 32.58 5.42 -22.80
CA VAL A 153 33.23 4.23 -22.29
C VAL A 153 34.51 4.75 -21.64
N VAL A 154 34.38 5.16 -20.39
CA VAL A 154 35.52 5.29 -19.50
C VAL A 154 36.08 3.88 -19.49
N SER A 155 37.16 3.68 -20.24
CA SER A 155 37.93 2.45 -20.23
C SER A 155 38.27 2.16 -18.78
N LYS A 156 37.55 1.19 -18.19
CA LYS A 156 37.94 0.69 -16.89
C LYS A 156 39.35 0.15 -17.06
N GLU A 157 40.33 0.83 -16.49
CA GLU A 157 41.67 0.31 -16.38
C GLU A 157 41.57 -1.12 -15.83
N GLN A 158 42.11 -2.05 -16.58
CA GLN A 158 42.13 -3.44 -16.19
C GLN A 158 42.98 -3.53 -14.90
N ILE A 159 42.30 -3.72 -13.75
CA ILE A 159 42.98 -3.91 -12.47
C ILE A 159 43.80 -5.19 -12.59
N ASP A 160 45.13 -5.08 -12.58
CA ASP A 160 46.03 -6.23 -12.61
C ASP A 160 45.84 -7.00 -11.29
N ILE A 161 45.78 -8.35 -11.40
CA ILE A 161 45.66 -9.24 -10.23
C ILE A 161 46.77 -8.98 -9.20
N LYS A 162 47.89 -8.40 -9.60
CA LYS A 162 48.98 -8.00 -8.72
C LYS A 162 48.61 -6.85 -7.77
N ASP A 163 47.66 -6.00 -8.15
CA ASP A 163 47.22 -4.88 -7.31
C ASP A 163 46.30 -5.33 -6.17
N LEU A 164 45.77 -6.55 -6.25
CA LEU A 164 44.92 -7.15 -5.20
C LEU A 164 45.75 -7.74 -4.04
N SER A 165 47.09 -7.83 -4.18
CA SER A 165 47.96 -8.38 -3.14
C SER A 165 48.23 -7.42 -1.97
N LEU A 166 47.75 -6.18 -2.03
CA LEU A 166 47.93 -5.15 -0.99
C LEU A 166 46.80 -5.08 0.04
N ILE A 167 45.78 -5.93 -0.09
CA ILE A 167 44.70 -6.01 0.92
C ILE A 167 45.01 -7.21 1.83
N HIS A 168 46.03 -7.06 2.65
CA HIS A 168 46.23 -7.87 3.85
C HIS A 168 45.60 -7.11 5.03
N ILE A 169 44.47 -7.61 5.47
CA ILE A 169 43.97 -7.37 6.83
C ILE A 169 44.54 -8.44 7.74
#